data_a771ee0cba790b85b1535f2ab10f7b3b
#
_entry.id   a771ee0cba790b85b1535f2ab10f7b3b
#
_cell.length_a   1.000
_cell.length_b   1.000
_cell.length_c   1.000
_cell.angle_alpha   90.00
_cell.angle_beta   90.00
_cell.angle_gamma   90.00
#
_symmetry.space_group_name_H-M   'P 1'
#
loop_
_entity.id
_entity.type
_entity.pdbx_description
1 polymer ?
#
loop_
_entity_poly.entity_id
_entity_poly.type
_entity_poly.pdbx_seq_one_letter_code
_entity_poly.pdbx_strand_id
1 'polypeptide(L)'
;MADERPAAQQTARQLETAVSNLFTVDDVTLGVPEQPETIRFRGHLRVPSEEAFPQIMARFRDMGYTAMLRDDPDHDRQVLLAVPGVEPHQTKSRLWLNALLYVLTILSTLFVGATWSDQVPPTADLGWILTHLWIGWPFALSLMTILTGHELGHYFAGRYYKVPVSLPFFIPIPVPPLGTMGAFIVMKGRTVNRRQMLTIGASGPLVGFVLAVPILILGLSLSTVEPMVAPEPGAMIFLEGNSILYLLLKFGVFGQVLPGSGPVLALQAVLSDGMAALLGTFPIDSGYDVFVSPVALAGWAGLLVTALNLIPVGQLDGGHVLYSLVGQRAKILTWPIIVILLVLGIVFWQGWLLWAFLIFFFGQSHPDPLDDVTRLDTPRKLVAVAVLLIFVLTFAPLPMRVFTTDQPVPDPSQSVSCLAGPGLVFVGALWLAIQRRNKQESNTRVSDPYPPRHRL
;
A
#
# COMPACT_ATOMS: atom_id res chain seq x y z
N MET A 1 -38.95 13.38 18.74
CA MET A 1 -39.06 12.65 17.46
C MET A 1 -40.19 13.12 16.52
N ALA A 2 -41.28 13.73 16.99
CA ALA A 2 -42.34 14.18 16.09
C ALA A 2 -42.13 15.59 15.51
N ASP A 3 -41.27 16.41 16.09
CA ASP A 3 -41.10 17.83 15.74
C ASP A 3 -39.92 18.09 14.76
N GLU A 4 -39.09 17.09 14.48
CA GLU A 4 -37.90 17.22 13.61
C GLU A 4 -38.17 16.98 12.10
N ARG A 5 -39.25 16.27 11.79
CA ARG A 5 -39.63 15.95 10.40
C ARG A 5 -39.97 17.18 9.54
N PRO A 6 -40.68 18.22 10.01
CA PRO A 6 -40.96 19.42 9.23
C PRO A 6 -39.66 20.18 8.88
N ALA A 7 -38.73 20.30 9.81
CA ALA A 7 -37.44 20.96 9.60
C ALA A 7 -36.60 20.23 8.54
N ALA A 8 -36.48 18.88 8.64
CA ALA A 8 -35.77 18.07 7.65
C ALA A 8 -36.40 18.17 6.23
N GLN A 9 -37.74 18.20 6.14
CA GLN A 9 -38.44 18.40 4.87
C GLN A 9 -38.16 19.79 4.26
N GLN A 10 -38.14 20.82 5.10
CA GLN A 10 -37.82 22.19 4.62
C GLN A 10 -36.38 22.25 4.12
N THR A 11 -35.42 21.67 4.83
CA THR A 11 -34.02 21.59 4.42
C THR A 11 -33.87 20.79 3.11
N ALA A 12 -34.57 19.67 2.97
CA ALA A 12 -34.56 18.87 1.74
C ALA A 12 -35.04 19.71 0.53
N ARG A 13 -36.12 20.46 0.67
CA ARG A 13 -36.62 21.35 -0.40
C ARG A 13 -35.64 22.49 -0.75
N GLN A 14 -34.94 23.04 0.25
CA GLN A 14 -33.92 24.06 0.02
C GLN A 14 -32.73 23.50 -0.79
N LEU A 15 -32.23 22.31 -0.39
CA LEU A 15 -31.16 21.62 -1.07
C LEU A 15 -31.55 21.21 -2.51
N GLU A 16 -32.77 20.68 -2.68
CA GLU A 16 -33.34 20.34 -3.99
C GLU A 16 -33.39 21.57 -4.91
N THR A 17 -33.95 22.65 -4.42
CA THR A 17 -34.06 23.94 -5.17
C THR A 17 -32.66 24.45 -5.54
N ALA A 18 -31.71 24.34 -4.62
CA ALA A 18 -30.33 24.79 -4.86
C ALA A 18 -29.64 24.03 -5.99
N VAL A 19 -29.99 22.76 -6.26
CA VAL A 19 -29.35 21.93 -7.31
C VAL A 19 -30.24 21.70 -8.53
N SER A 20 -31.43 22.23 -8.59
CA SER A 20 -32.45 21.97 -9.63
C SER A 20 -31.97 22.23 -11.06
N ASN A 21 -31.02 23.13 -11.28
CA ASN A 21 -30.40 23.39 -12.59
C ASN A 21 -29.28 22.36 -12.94
N LEU A 22 -28.78 21.58 -12.01
CA LEU A 22 -27.68 20.62 -12.19
C LEU A 22 -28.14 19.17 -12.08
N PHE A 23 -29.17 18.93 -11.25
CA PHE A 23 -29.67 17.60 -10.92
C PHE A 23 -31.19 17.59 -10.91
N THR A 24 -31.80 16.69 -11.68
CA THR A 24 -33.27 16.46 -11.67
C THR A 24 -33.55 15.45 -10.55
N VAL A 25 -34.40 15.83 -9.60
CA VAL A 25 -34.76 14.95 -8.49
C VAL A 25 -36.07 14.22 -8.85
N ASP A 26 -36.03 12.88 -8.78
CA ASP A 26 -37.21 12.02 -9.00
C ASP A 26 -37.82 11.58 -7.66
N ASP A 27 -36.98 11.37 -6.64
CA ASP A 27 -37.40 10.91 -5.32
C ASP A 27 -36.48 11.47 -4.22
N VAL A 28 -37.09 11.80 -3.07
CA VAL A 28 -36.41 12.30 -1.88
C VAL A 28 -36.69 11.37 -0.69
N THR A 29 -35.66 10.86 -0.08
CA THR A 29 -35.76 10.07 1.14
C THR A 29 -35.09 10.81 2.30
N LEU A 30 -35.81 11.03 3.38
CA LEU A 30 -35.31 11.63 4.62
C LEU A 30 -34.81 10.53 5.55
N GLY A 31 -33.54 10.60 5.90
CA GLY A 31 -32.86 9.59 6.70
C GLY A 31 -32.49 8.34 5.90
N VAL A 32 -31.30 7.80 6.15
CA VAL A 32 -30.88 6.47 5.72
C VAL A 32 -30.65 5.61 6.96
N PRO A 33 -30.78 4.27 6.90
CA PRO A 33 -30.83 3.40 8.09
C PRO A 33 -29.74 3.64 9.13
N GLU A 34 -28.53 3.98 8.70
CA GLU A 34 -27.38 4.20 9.59
C GLU A 34 -27.11 5.69 9.88
N GLN A 35 -27.79 6.62 9.16
CA GLN A 35 -27.58 8.06 9.24
C GLN A 35 -28.94 8.79 9.11
N PRO A 36 -29.71 8.94 10.19
CA PRO A 36 -31.07 9.49 10.14
C PRO A 36 -31.13 10.94 9.69
N GLU A 37 -30.05 11.69 9.79
CA GLU A 37 -29.99 13.10 9.35
C GLU A 37 -29.54 13.26 7.89
N THR A 38 -29.15 12.17 7.22
CA THR A 38 -28.74 12.22 5.80
C THR A 38 -29.94 12.29 4.89
N ILE A 39 -29.94 13.23 3.94
CA ILE A 39 -30.99 13.38 2.93
C ILE A 39 -30.49 12.74 1.64
N ARG A 40 -31.30 11.87 1.06
CA ARG A 40 -30.98 11.16 -0.18
C ARG A 40 -31.91 11.64 -1.31
N PHE A 41 -31.32 12.16 -2.37
CA PHE A 41 -31.98 12.51 -3.63
C PHE A 41 -31.63 11.47 -4.69
N ARG A 42 -32.63 10.91 -5.35
CA ARG A 42 -32.45 10.07 -6.53
C ARG A 42 -32.90 10.81 -7.75
N GLY A 43 -32.17 10.66 -8.86
CA GLY A 43 -32.49 11.37 -10.08
C GLY A 43 -31.37 11.31 -11.11
N HIS A 44 -31.28 12.34 -11.93
CA HIS A 44 -30.34 12.40 -13.05
C HIS A 44 -29.57 13.71 -13.08
N LEU A 45 -28.26 13.63 -13.33
CA LEU A 45 -27.47 14.82 -13.65
C LEU A 45 -27.89 15.38 -14.99
N ARG A 46 -28.03 16.72 -15.07
CA ARG A 46 -28.35 17.47 -16.31
C ARG A 46 -27.11 17.77 -17.14
N VAL A 47 -25.94 17.78 -16.51
CA VAL A 47 -24.64 18.02 -17.12
C VAL A 47 -23.64 16.98 -16.56
N PRO A 48 -22.50 16.77 -17.22
CA PRO A 48 -21.49 15.82 -16.73
C PRO A 48 -21.12 16.05 -15.26
N SER A 49 -20.90 14.96 -14.50
CA SER A 49 -20.58 15.03 -13.05
C SER A 49 -19.38 15.92 -12.76
N GLU A 50 -18.42 15.99 -13.67
CA GLU A 50 -17.22 16.84 -13.57
C GLU A 50 -17.55 18.34 -13.44
N GLU A 51 -18.60 18.78 -14.09
CA GLU A 51 -19.08 20.18 -14.08
C GLU A 51 -20.12 20.41 -12.98
N ALA A 52 -21.01 19.43 -12.77
CA ALA A 52 -22.09 19.54 -11.80
C ALA A 52 -21.58 19.43 -10.35
N PHE A 53 -20.76 18.44 -10.08
CA PHE A 53 -20.45 18.09 -8.69
C PHE A 53 -19.71 19.18 -7.91
N PRO A 54 -18.73 19.91 -8.48
CA PRO A 54 -18.09 21.02 -7.77
C PRO A 54 -19.08 22.13 -7.35
N GLN A 55 -20.09 22.40 -8.19
CA GLN A 55 -21.13 23.39 -7.91
C GLN A 55 -22.12 22.88 -6.85
N ILE A 56 -22.53 21.61 -6.94
CA ILE A 56 -23.38 20.95 -5.95
C ILE A 56 -22.69 20.96 -4.58
N MET A 57 -21.42 20.57 -4.55
CA MET A 57 -20.61 20.54 -3.33
C MET A 57 -20.50 21.93 -2.68
N ALA A 58 -20.28 22.98 -3.47
CA ALA A 58 -20.23 24.35 -2.96
C ALA A 58 -21.55 24.77 -2.32
N ARG A 59 -22.68 24.56 -3.03
CA ARG A 59 -24.02 24.92 -2.55
C ARG A 59 -24.43 24.14 -1.29
N PHE A 60 -24.13 22.83 -1.22
CA PHE A 60 -24.42 22.02 -0.04
C PHE A 60 -23.57 22.45 1.15
N ARG A 61 -22.31 22.78 0.90
CA ARG A 61 -21.41 23.28 1.96
C ARG A 61 -21.89 24.59 2.57
N ASP A 62 -22.41 25.52 1.75
CA ASP A 62 -22.97 26.79 2.22
C ASP A 62 -24.17 26.58 3.13
N MET A 63 -24.86 25.43 3.00
CA MET A 63 -25.97 25.01 3.86
C MET A 63 -25.55 24.07 5.01
N GLY A 64 -24.22 23.82 5.19
CA GLY A 64 -23.72 22.99 6.27
C GLY A 64 -23.72 21.48 5.98
N TYR A 65 -23.85 21.10 4.70
CA TYR A 65 -23.88 19.69 4.27
C TYR A 65 -22.67 19.32 3.42
N THR A 66 -22.26 18.05 3.49
CA THR A 66 -21.31 17.45 2.56
C THR A 66 -22.07 16.67 1.49
N ALA A 67 -21.83 17.01 0.20
CA ALA A 67 -22.41 16.29 -0.91
C ALA A 67 -21.63 15.01 -1.21
N MET A 68 -22.35 13.91 -1.53
CA MET A 68 -21.76 12.67 -2.06
C MET A 68 -22.61 12.20 -3.24
N LEU A 69 -21.95 11.86 -4.36
CA LEU A 69 -22.62 11.43 -5.60
C LEU A 69 -22.22 9.97 -5.91
N ARG A 70 -23.21 9.14 -6.20
CA ARG A 70 -23.09 7.70 -6.49
C ARG A 70 -23.93 7.32 -7.71
N ASP A 71 -23.53 6.27 -8.42
CA ASP A 71 -24.44 5.59 -9.35
C ASP A 71 -25.43 4.71 -8.54
N ASP A 72 -26.70 4.67 -8.93
CA ASP A 72 -27.69 3.72 -8.39
C ASP A 72 -27.46 2.35 -9.05
N PRO A 73 -27.08 1.30 -8.29
CA PRO A 73 -26.76 0.00 -8.89
C PRO A 73 -27.94 -0.71 -9.54
N ASP A 74 -29.16 -0.36 -9.14
CA ASP A 74 -30.37 -1.04 -9.59
C ASP A 74 -31.12 -0.32 -10.72
N HIS A 75 -30.80 0.95 -10.94
CA HIS A 75 -31.48 1.81 -11.90
C HIS A 75 -30.47 2.72 -12.62
N ASP A 76 -30.79 3.11 -13.84
CA ASP A 76 -30.00 4.09 -14.60
C ASP A 76 -30.21 5.52 -14.05
N ARG A 77 -29.86 5.71 -12.79
CA ARG A 77 -30.00 6.97 -12.04
C ARG A 77 -28.78 7.21 -11.17
N GLN A 78 -28.64 8.45 -10.70
CA GLN A 78 -27.65 8.81 -9.69
C GLN A 78 -28.31 9.04 -8.34
N VAL A 79 -27.54 8.81 -7.29
CA VAL A 79 -27.90 9.10 -5.92
C VAL A 79 -27.03 10.23 -5.40
N LEU A 80 -27.65 11.33 -5.05
CA LEU A 80 -26.99 12.47 -4.40
C LEU A 80 -27.35 12.44 -2.90
N LEU A 81 -26.35 12.29 -2.04
CA LEU A 81 -26.48 12.28 -0.61
C LEU A 81 -26.06 13.64 -0.03
N ALA A 82 -26.87 14.21 0.84
CA ALA A 82 -26.52 15.34 1.68
C ALA A 82 -26.26 14.84 3.09
N VAL A 83 -24.99 14.75 3.47
CA VAL A 83 -24.57 14.31 4.81
C VAL A 83 -24.35 15.55 5.66
N PRO A 84 -24.98 15.65 6.86
CA PRO A 84 -24.82 16.81 7.73
C PRO A 84 -23.37 16.97 8.19
N GLY A 85 -22.91 18.20 8.28
CA GLY A 85 -21.54 18.55 8.63
C GLY A 85 -20.69 18.86 7.41
N VAL A 86 -19.69 19.72 7.65
CA VAL A 86 -18.67 20.10 6.67
C VAL A 86 -17.34 19.58 7.14
N GLU A 87 -16.62 18.86 6.29
CA GLU A 87 -15.28 18.38 6.67
C GLU A 87 -14.38 19.55 7.07
N PRO A 88 -13.69 19.47 8.22
CA PRO A 88 -12.86 20.56 8.70
C PRO A 88 -11.66 20.78 7.77
N HIS A 89 -11.48 22.02 7.32
CA HIS A 89 -10.44 22.41 6.37
C HIS A 89 -9.04 22.45 6.93
N GLN A 90 -8.86 22.44 8.24
CA GLN A 90 -7.56 22.56 8.86
C GLN A 90 -7.49 21.83 10.20
N THR A 91 -6.58 20.88 10.28
CA THR A 91 -6.09 20.37 11.57
C THR A 91 -4.64 20.82 11.73
N LYS A 92 -4.33 21.40 12.89
CA LYS A 92 -2.96 21.83 13.21
C LYS A 92 -2.00 20.63 13.09
N SER A 93 -1.01 20.74 12.23
CA SER A 93 0.07 19.76 12.13
C SER A 93 1.05 19.97 13.29
N ARG A 94 1.47 18.87 13.94
CA ARG A 94 2.52 18.92 14.97
C ARG A 94 3.89 18.81 14.27
N LEU A 95 4.35 19.91 13.68
CA LEU A 95 5.59 19.95 12.88
C LEU A 95 6.81 19.42 13.63
N TRP A 96 6.92 19.72 14.93
CA TRP A 96 8.02 19.23 15.77
C TRP A 96 8.07 17.70 15.85
N LEU A 97 6.89 17.04 15.87
CA LEU A 97 6.81 15.58 15.93
C LEU A 97 7.26 14.95 14.61
N ASN A 98 6.84 15.53 13.45
CA ASN A 98 7.31 15.06 12.14
C ASN A 98 8.83 15.21 12.03
N ALA A 99 9.39 16.35 12.45
CA ALA A 99 10.83 16.60 12.44
C ALA A 99 11.59 15.63 13.38
N LEU A 100 11.08 15.42 14.59
CA LEU A 100 11.68 14.48 15.55
C LEU A 100 11.72 13.06 14.98
N LEU A 101 10.59 12.56 14.47
CA LEU A 101 10.50 11.21 13.89
C LEU A 101 11.41 11.07 12.66
N TYR A 102 11.53 12.11 11.83
CA TYR A 102 12.43 12.11 10.69
C TYR A 102 13.90 11.97 11.13
N VAL A 103 14.34 12.77 12.11
CA VAL A 103 15.71 12.69 12.66
C VAL A 103 15.97 11.34 13.30
N LEU A 104 15.02 10.82 14.10
CA LEU A 104 15.15 9.49 14.71
C LEU A 104 15.24 8.39 13.65
N THR A 105 14.53 8.51 12.52
CA THR A 105 14.61 7.55 11.43
C THR A 105 15.94 7.63 10.70
N ILE A 106 16.50 8.83 10.50
CA ILE A 106 17.87 8.97 9.98
C ILE A 106 18.87 8.28 10.91
N LEU A 107 18.80 8.50 12.23
CA LEU A 107 19.70 7.84 13.17
C LEU A 107 19.54 6.32 13.18
N SER A 108 18.30 5.85 13.10
CA SER A 108 17.96 4.42 13.03
C SER A 108 18.48 3.75 11.75
N THR A 109 18.32 4.43 10.61
CA THR A 109 18.84 3.92 9.31
C THR A 109 20.37 4.02 9.22
N LEU A 110 20.98 5.03 9.83
CA LEU A 110 22.44 5.11 9.97
C LEU A 110 22.97 3.96 10.80
N PHE A 111 22.32 3.65 11.93
CA PHE A 111 22.69 2.52 12.77
C PHE A 111 22.64 1.21 12.01
N VAL A 112 21.52 0.91 11.33
CA VAL A 112 21.38 -0.31 10.55
C VAL A 112 22.33 -0.31 9.34
N GLY A 113 22.48 0.82 8.65
CA GLY A 113 23.45 0.95 7.56
C GLY A 113 24.89 0.70 7.99
N ALA A 114 25.27 1.09 9.23
CA ALA A 114 26.58 0.75 9.77
C ALA A 114 26.75 -0.77 9.95
N THR A 115 25.71 -1.50 10.38
CA THR A 115 25.79 -2.98 10.52
C THR A 115 25.95 -3.71 9.18
N TRP A 116 25.65 -3.09 8.07
CA TRP A 116 25.81 -3.64 6.71
C TRP A 116 27.11 -3.23 6.03
N SER A 117 27.97 -2.49 6.72
CA SER A 117 29.23 -1.99 6.14
C SER A 117 30.40 -2.92 6.37
N ASP A 118 31.16 -3.19 5.34
CA ASP A 118 32.42 -3.96 5.41
C ASP A 118 33.50 -3.25 6.23
N GLN A 119 33.28 -1.97 6.60
CA GLN A 119 34.21 -1.20 7.43
C GLN A 119 34.07 -1.51 8.92
N VAL A 120 33.09 -2.34 9.33
CA VAL A 120 32.90 -2.72 10.74
C VAL A 120 33.89 -3.83 11.10
N PRO A 121 34.78 -3.60 12.08
CA PRO A 121 35.68 -4.65 12.53
C PRO A 121 34.93 -5.86 13.08
N PRO A 122 35.41 -7.09 12.87
CA PRO A 122 34.77 -8.29 13.45
C PRO A 122 34.63 -8.27 14.99
N THR A 123 35.45 -7.46 15.66
CA THR A 123 35.43 -7.28 17.12
C THR A 123 34.59 -6.09 17.59
N ALA A 124 33.88 -5.42 16.66
CA ALA A 124 33.08 -4.27 17.00
C ALA A 124 31.88 -4.66 17.89
N ASP A 125 31.76 -3.97 18.99
CA ASP A 125 30.61 -4.06 19.89
C ASP A 125 29.56 -2.96 19.55
N LEU A 126 28.45 -2.98 20.25
CA LEU A 126 27.40 -1.96 20.10
C LEU A 126 27.94 -0.56 20.35
N GLY A 127 28.85 -0.38 21.32
CA GLY A 127 29.46 0.91 21.64
C GLY A 127 30.26 1.46 20.46
N TRP A 128 31.03 0.60 19.81
CA TRP A 128 31.78 0.95 18.60
C TRP A 128 30.85 1.41 17.49
N ILE A 129 29.77 0.63 17.20
CA ILE A 129 28.78 1.00 16.16
C ILE A 129 28.14 2.34 16.47
N LEU A 130 27.73 2.59 17.73
CA LEU A 130 27.10 3.84 18.13
C LEU A 130 28.02 5.06 17.99
N THR A 131 29.34 4.88 18.12
CA THR A 131 30.31 5.95 17.92
C THR A 131 30.71 6.16 16.47
N HIS A 132 30.38 5.18 15.57
CA HIS A 132 30.73 5.20 14.16
C HIS A 132 29.49 5.16 13.23
N LEU A 133 28.35 5.65 13.69
CA LEU A 133 27.09 5.66 12.92
C LEU A 133 27.24 6.27 11.52
N TRP A 134 28.17 7.21 11.36
CA TRP A 134 28.44 7.86 10.07
C TRP A 134 28.82 6.86 8.96
N ILE A 135 29.38 5.69 9.28
CA ILE A 135 29.72 4.64 8.31
C ILE A 135 28.48 4.16 7.54
N GLY A 136 27.31 4.17 8.18
CA GLY A 136 26.03 3.78 7.57
C GLY A 136 25.43 4.78 6.58
N TRP A 137 26.13 5.91 6.30
CA TRP A 137 25.57 6.99 5.47
C TRP A 137 25.18 6.55 4.05
N PRO A 138 25.89 5.62 3.33
CA PRO A 138 25.48 5.26 1.96
C PRO A 138 24.11 4.58 1.93
N PHE A 139 23.86 3.68 2.89
CA PHE A 139 22.56 3.05 3.06
C PHE A 139 21.49 4.06 3.47
N ALA A 140 21.75 4.81 4.55
CA ALA A 140 20.77 5.73 5.11
C ALA A 140 20.37 6.84 4.13
N LEU A 141 21.34 7.48 3.44
CA LEU A 141 21.06 8.50 2.45
C LEU A 141 20.22 7.93 1.29
N SER A 142 20.59 6.78 0.78
CA SER A 142 19.89 6.12 -0.33
C SER A 142 18.46 5.77 0.05
N LEU A 143 18.26 5.09 1.18
CA LEU A 143 16.93 4.69 1.65
C LEU A 143 16.05 5.90 1.99
N MET A 144 16.59 6.87 2.75
CA MET A 144 15.84 8.08 3.12
C MET A 144 15.49 8.94 1.90
N THR A 145 16.32 8.96 0.86
CA THR A 145 15.99 9.65 -0.39
C THR A 145 14.77 9.02 -1.06
N ILE A 146 14.72 7.69 -1.14
CA ILE A 146 13.59 6.96 -1.74
C ILE A 146 12.32 7.19 -0.92
N LEU A 147 12.37 6.96 0.40
CA LEU A 147 11.21 7.07 1.28
C LEU A 147 10.70 8.52 1.35
N THR A 148 11.60 9.48 1.49
CA THR A 148 11.21 10.90 1.51
C THR A 148 10.58 11.32 0.18
N GLY A 149 11.17 10.90 -0.95
CA GLY A 149 10.61 11.17 -2.27
C GLY A 149 9.22 10.57 -2.45
N HIS A 150 9.00 9.32 -2.00
CA HIS A 150 7.71 8.64 -2.01
C HIS A 150 6.65 9.47 -1.27
N GLU A 151 6.89 9.82 -0.02
CA GLU A 151 5.93 10.55 0.80
C GLU A 151 5.69 12.00 0.29
N LEU A 152 6.74 12.65 -0.19
CA LEU A 152 6.62 13.98 -0.80
C LEU A 152 5.82 13.93 -2.11
N GLY A 153 5.88 12.82 -2.86
CA GLY A 153 5.02 12.60 -4.01
C GLY A 153 3.54 12.72 -3.64
N HIS A 154 3.10 11.98 -2.63
CA HIS A 154 1.74 12.07 -2.09
C HIS A 154 1.41 13.46 -1.55
N TYR A 155 2.33 14.03 -0.78
CA TYR A 155 2.14 15.35 -0.17
C TYR A 155 1.90 16.44 -1.22
N PHE A 156 2.76 16.54 -2.24
CA PHE A 156 2.61 17.54 -3.28
C PHE A 156 1.38 17.30 -4.16
N ALA A 157 1.05 16.06 -4.49
CA ALA A 157 -0.18 15.73 -5.20
C ALA A 157 -1.43 16.13 -4.38
N GLY A 158 -1.45 15.81 -3.08
CA GLY A 158 -2.53 16.23 -2.19
C GLY A 158 -2.67 17.76 -2.12
N ARG A 159 -1.56 18.47 -1.98
CA ARG A 159 -1.53 19.94 -1.97
C ARG A 159 -2.02 20.55 -3.28
N TYR A 160 -1.63 19.97 -4.42
CA TYR A 160 -2.09 20.42 -5.74
C TYR A 160 -3.61 20.35 -5.87
N TYR A 161 -4.21 19.27 -5.38
CA TYR A 161 -5.68 19.10 -5.40
C TYR A 161 -6.38 19.77 -4.20
N LYS A 162 -5.66 20.51 -3.36
CA LYS A 162 -6.18 21.16 -2.15
C LYS A 162 -6.83 20.18 -1.15
N VAL A 163 -6.42 18.90 -1.20
CA VAL A 163 -6.79 17.92 -0.18
C VAL A 163 -5.90 18.17 1.04
N PRO A 164 -6.48 18.35 2.24
CA PRO A 164 -5.69 18.55 3.45
C PRO A 164 -4.88 17.29 3.76
N VAL A 165 -3.56 17.38 3.68
CA VAL A 165 -2.61 16.30 3.99
C VAL A 165 -1.61 16.73 5.06
N SER A 166 -1.19 15.79 5.90
CA SER A 166 -0.11 16.04 6.87
C SER A 166 1.26 16.00 6.19
N LEU A 167 2.28 16.53 6.87
CA LEU A 167 3.65 16.14 6.57
C LEU A 167 3.86 14.65 6.88
N PRO A 168 4.84 13.99 6.25
CA PRO A 168 5.15 12.59 6.49
C PRO A 168 5.49 12.29 7.96
N PHE A 169 4.98 11.16 8.44
CA PHE A 169 5.37 10.56 9.71
C PHE A 169 6.26 9.36 9.42
N PHE A 170 7.54 9.46 9.75
CA PHE A 170 8.50 8.38 9.62
C PHE A 170 8.47 7.50 10.85
N ILE A 171 8.68 6.18 10.69
CA ILE A 171 8.64 5.22 11.79
C ILE A 171 10.04 4.64 12.00
N PRO A 172 10.81 5.17 12.98
CA PRO A 172 12.14 4.65 13.27
C PRO A 172 12.05 3.28 13.96
N ILE A 173 12.78 2.30 13.46
CA ILE A 173 12.95 0.98 14.09
C ILE A 173 14.41 0.56 13.90
N PRO A 174 15.27 0.70 14.92
CA PRO A 174 16.70 0.41 14.80
C PRO A 174 16.98 -1.11 14.81
N VAL A 175 16.31 -1.83 13.91
CA VAL A 175 16.45 -3.29 13.75
C VAL A 175 16.70 -3.59 12.28
N PRO A 176 17.73 -4.44 11.96
CA PRO A 176 17.91 -4.95 10.60
C PRO A 176 16.62 -5.61 10.05
N PRO A 177 16.38 -5.59 8.74
CA PRO A 177 17.30 -5.11 7.71
C PRO A 177 17.20 -3.63 7.34
N LEU A 178 16.13 -2.91 7.69
CA LEU A 178 15.82 -1.61 7.10
C LEU A 178 16.09 -0.41 8.02
N GLY A 179 15.99 -0.59 9.32
CA GLY A 179 16.11 0.52 10.26
C GLY A 179 14.85 1.42 10.34
N THR A 180 13.81 1.08 9.60
CA THR A 180 12.55 1.81 9.57
C THR A 180 11.42 0.90 9.12
N MET A 181 10.17 1.18 9.54
CA MET A 181 8.96 0.59 8.94
C MET A 181 8.38 1.45 7.81
N GLY A 182 9.17 2.39 7.27
CA GLY A 182 8.70 3.32 6.25
C GLY A 182 8.15 4.60 6.82
N ALA A 183 7.28 5.24 6.06
CA ALA A 183 6.61 6.48 6.44
C ALA A 183 5.18 6.47 5.91
N PHE A 184 4.36 7.40 6.37
CA PHE A 184 3.01 7.59 5.87
C PHE A 184 2.58 9.04 6.02
N ILE A 185 1.69 9.48 5.14
CA ILE A 185 0.95 10.73 5.27
C ILE A 185 -0.47 10.45 5.76
N VAL A 186 -1.05 11.40 6.48
CA VAL A 186 -2.46 11.34 6.88
C VAL A 186 -3.27 12.24 5.96
N MET A 187 -4.14 11.67 5.15
CA MET A 187 -5.16 12.42 4.43
C MET A 187 -6.27 12.80 5.40
N LYS A 188 -6.48 14.10 5.58
CA LYS A 188 -7.45 14.66 6.54
C LYS A 188 -8.80 15.00 5.89
N GLY A 189 -8.91 14.83 4.59
CA GLY A 189 -10.12 15.04 3.81
C GLY A 189 -10.26 13.96 2.74
N ARG A 190 -11.50 13.78 2.25
CA ARG A 190 -11.77 12.84 1.17
C ARG A 190 -11.35 13.43 -0.18
N THR A 191 -10.94 12.56 -1.08
CA THR A 191 -10.75 12.94 -2.49
C THR A 191 -12.09 13.26 -3.13
N VAL A 192 -12.11 14.27 -4.00
CA VAL A 192 -13.35 14.66 -4.65
C VAL A 192 -13.83 13.59 -5.62
N ASN A 193 -12.93 13.03 -6.44
CA ASN A 193 -13.29 12.02 -7.44
C ASN A 193 -12.17 10.99 -7.65
N ARG A 194 -12.44 9.95 -8.45
CA ARG A 194 -11.49 8.88 -8.79
C ARG A 194 -10.23 9.40 -9.46
N ARG A 195 -10.26 10.53 -10.20
CA ARG A 195 -9.07 11.11 -10.84
C ARG A 195 -8.09 11.67 -9.82
N GLN A 196 -8.60 12.41 -8.83
CA GLN A 196 -7.77 12.89 -7.72
C GLN A 196 -7.22 11.73 -6.88
N MET A 197 -8.07 10.74 -6.59
CA MET A 197 -7.66 9.54 -5.83
C MET A 197 -6.52 8.82 -6.54
N LEU A 198 -6.64 8.57 -7.85
CA LEU A 198 -5.56 7.95 -8.64
C LEU A 198 -4.28 8.78 -8.57
N THR A 199 -4.36 10.09 -8.81
CA THR A 199 -3.16 10.93 -8.87
C THR A 199 -2.45 10.98 -7.53
N ILE A 200 -3.19 11.11 -6.43
CA ILE A 200 -2.60 11.11 -5.09
C ILE A 200 -2.06 9.72 -4.75
N GLY A 201 -2.83 8.65 -4.97
CA GLY A 201 -2.40 7.29 -4.65
C GLY A 201 -1.21 6.79 -5.49
N ALA A 202 -1.10 7.21 -6.76
CA ALA A 202 -0.02 6.80 -7.64
C ALA A 202 1.27 7.62 -7.47
N SER A 203 1.17 8.86 -6.99
CA SER A 203 2.30 9.81 -7.00
C SER A 203 3.47 9.37 -6.12
N GLY A 204 3.20 8.85 -4.92
CA GLY A 204 4.25 8.33 -4.03
C GLY A 204 5.00 7.15 -4.64
N PRO A 205 4.31 6.04 -4.96
CA PRO A 205 4.95 4.88 -5.58
C PRO A 205 5.72 5.20 -6.86
N LEU A 206 5.21 6.09 -7.71
CA LEU A 206 5.92 6.48 -8.93
C LEU A 206 7.20 7.23 -8.63
N VAL A 207 7.19 8.20 -7.71
CA VAL A 207 8.40 8.93 -7.31
C VAL A 207 9.38 7.99 -6.61
N GLY A 208 8.90 7.15 -5.68
CA GLY A 208 9.73 6.14 -5.01
C GLY A 208 10.38 5.18 -5.99
N PHE A 209 9.64 4.69 -6.97
CA PHE A 209 10.14 3.80 -8.03
C PHE A 209 11.21 4.49 -8.90
N VAL A 210 10.95 5.72 -9.36
CA VAL A 210 11.89 6.51 -10.17
C VAL A 210 13.19 6.80 -9.44
N LEU A 211 13.15 6.93 -8.11
CA LEU A 211 14.36 7.11 -7.30
C LEU A 211 15.04 5.76 -6.98
N ALA A 212 14.27 4.71 -6.67
CA ALA A 212 14.82 3.41 -6.28
C ALA A 212 15.59 2.74 -7.42
N VAL A 213 15.08 2.79 -8.65
CA VAL A 213 15.72 2.12 -9.80
C VAL A 213 17.15 2.64 -10.08
N PRO A 214 17.40 3.95 -10.24
CA PRO A 214 18.76 4.46 -10.44
C PRO A 214 19.69 4.19 -9.25
N ILE A 215 19.17 4.33 -8.01
CA ILE A 215 19.93 4.03 -6.79
C ILE A 215 20.33 2.56 -6.76
N LEU A 216 19.42 1.66 -7.13
CA LEU A 216 19.70 0.23 -7.18
C LEU A 216 20.73 -0.10 -8.28
N ILE A 217 20.61 0.48 -9.47
CA ILE A 217 21.60 0.29 -10.56
C ILE A 217 22.98 0.77 -10.11
N LEU A 218 23.05 1.97 -9.51
CA LEU A 218 24.30 2.49 -8.95
C LEU A 218 24.85 1.54 -7.87
N GLY A 219 23.99 1.10 -6.95
CA GLY A 219 24.38 0.17 -5.90
C GLY A 219 24.88 -1.16 -6.43
N LEU A 220 24.21 -1.75 -7.43
CA LEU A 220 24.66 -2.99 -8.08
C LEU A 220 26.01 -2.80 -8.79
N SER A 221 26.25 -1.67 -9.41
CA SER A 221 27.57 -1.37 -10.01
C SER A 221 28.70 -1.18 -8.99
N LEU A 222 28.35 -0.93 -7.72
CA LEU A 222 29.27 -0.87 -6.58
C LEU A 222 29.37 -2.22 -5.82
N SER A 223 28.57 -3.21 -6.21
CA SER A 223 28.56 -4.54 -5.62
C SER A 223 29.57 -5.46 -6.28
N THR A 224 30.04 -6.47 -5.56
CA THR A 224 31.01 -7.45 -6.06
C THR A 224 30.35 -8.81 -6.25
N VAL A 225 30.87 -9.59 -7.23
CA VAL A 225 30.49 -11.00 -7.43
C VAL A 225 31.63 -11.83 -6.91
N GLU A 226 31.42 -12.57 -5.85
CA GLU A 226 32.45 -13.34 -5.18
C GLU A 226 32.02 -14.80 -5.01
N PRO A 227 32.99 -15.75 -4.91
CA PRO A 227 32.68 -17.14 -4.58
C PRO A 227 31.99 -17.23 -3.22
N MET A 228 30.91 -17.98 -3.16
CA MET A 228 30.28 -18.29 -1.87
C MET A 228 31.22 -19.17 -1.05
N VAL A 229 31.72 -18.60 0.04
CA VAL A 229 32.50 -19.33 1.05
C VAL A 229 31.50 -19.82 2.09
N ALA A 230 31.63 -21.09 2.50
CA ALA A 230 30.82 -21.61 3.59
C ALA A 230 30.99 -20.70 4.82
N PRO A 231 29.94 -20.08 5.31
CA PRO A 231 30.05 -19.13 6.42
C PRO A 231 30.46 -19.85 7.71
N GLU A 232 31.11 -19.11 8.60
CA GLU A 232 31.52 -19.67 9.91
C GLU A 232 30.30 -20.17 10.69
N PRO A 233 30.47 -21.28 11.51
CA PRO A 233 29.38 -21.72 12.35
C PRO A 233 28.87 -20.62 13.28
N GLY A 234 27.56 -20.47 13.39
CA GLY A 234 26.92 -19.43 14.18
C GLY A 234 26.73 -18.07 13.45
N ALA A 235 27.23 -17.92 12.22
CA ALA A 235 27.01 -16.71 11.45
C ALA A 235 25.54 -16.58 11.05
N MET A 236 25.01 -15.36 11.19
CA MET A 236 23.67 -15.01 10.69
C MET A 236 23.81 -14.50 9.25
N ILE A 237 23.15 -15.19 8.33
CA ILE A 237 23.12 -14.83 6.91
C ILE A 237 21.79 -14.19 6.60
N PHE A 238 21.84 -13.04 5.94
CA PHE A 238 20.70 -12.36 5.36
C PHE A 238 20.78 -12.44 3.83
N LEU A 239 19.73 -12.95 3.22
CA LEU A 239 19.58 -12.97 1.77
C LEU A 239 18.39 -12.11 1.39
N GLU A 240 18.62 -11.15 0.51
CA GLU A 240 17.57 -10.35 -0.09
C GLU A 240 16.81 -11.17 -1.15
N GLY A 241 15.49 -11.04 -1.14
CA GLY A 241 14.63 -11.73 -2.09
C GLY A 241 14.60 -11.04 -3.45
N ASN A 242 14.27 -11.81 -4.47
CA ASN A 242 14.23 -11.36 -5.83
C ASN A 242 12.80 -10.99 -6.27
N SER A 243 12.70 -9.91 -7.04
CA SER A 243 11.55 -9.56 -7.86
C SER A 243 11.93 -9.63 -9.35
N ILE A 244 10.95 -9.66 -10.23
CA ILE A 244 11.22 -9.69 -11.68
C ILE A 244 12.14 -8.52 -12.09
N LEU A 245 11.82 -7.32 -11.61
CA LEU A 245 12.62 -6.14 -11.92
C LEU A 245 14.04 -6.26 -11.36
N TYR A 246 14.19 -6.74 -10.13
CA TYR A 246 15.52 -6.88 -9.51
C TYR A 246 16.39 -7.87 -10.28
N LEU A 247 15.82 -8.99 -10.71
CA LEU A 247 16.53 -9.96 -11.57
C LEU A 247 16.93 -9.35 -12.91
N LEU A 248 16.05 -8.57 -13.54
CA LEU A 248 16.38 -7.86 -14.79
C LEU A 248 17.51 -6.85 -14.61
N LEU A 249 17.53 -6.15 -13.48
CA LEU A 249 18.60 -5.20 -13.17
C LEU A 249 19.93 -5.90 -12.85
N LYS A 250 19.92 -7.01 -12.09
CA LYS A 250 21.09 -7.88 -11.87
C LYS A 250 21.65 -8.37 -13.21
N PHE A 251 20.77 -8.88 -14.08
CA PHE A 251 21.17 -9.31 -15.42
C PHE A 251 21.78 -8.16 -16.25
N GLY A 252 21.17 -6.98 -16.20
CA GLY A 252 21.70 -5.81 -16.94
C GLY A 252 23.07 -5.35 -16.47
N VAL A 253 23.38 -5.48 -15.17
CA VAL A 253 24.66 -5.04 -14.59
C VAL A 253 25.73 -6.14 -14.68
N PHE A 254 25.40 -7.39 -14.36
CA PHE A 254 26.37 -8.48 -14.26
C PHE A 254 26.38 -9.44 -15.45
N GLY A 255 25.40 -9.33 -16.37
CA GLY A 255 25.22 -10.27 -17.48
C GLY A 255 24.72 -11.66 -17.07
N GLN A 256 24.29 -11.83 -15.80
CA GLN A 256 23.83 -13.10 -15.21
C GLN A 256 22.58 -12.85 -14.36
N VAL A 257 21.65 -13.82 -14.35
CA VAL A 257 20.42 -13.74 -13.52
C VAL A 257 20.72 -14.15 -12.09
N LEU A 258 21.51 -15.21 -11.95
CA LEU A 258 22.02 -15.72 -10.68
C LEU A 258 23.51 -15.91 -10.74
N PRO A 259 24.19 -15.65 -9.65
CA PRO A 259 25.56 -16.12 -9.46
C PRO A 259 25.60 -17.67 -9.49
N GLY A 260 26.61 -18.22 -10.10
CA GLY A 260 26.84 -19.67 -10.15
C GLY A 260 26.38 -20.41 -11.41
N SER A 261 25.42 -19.90 -12.11
CA SER A 261 25.02 -20.41 -13.42
C SER A 261 25.86 -19.76 -14.50
N GLY A 262 26.99 -20.01 -14.88
CA GLY A 262 27.80 -19.39 -15.94
C GLY A 262 27.04 -18.52 -16.96
N PRO A 263 27.60 -17.96 -18.00
CA PRO A 263 26.90 -17.04 -18.91
C PRO A 263 25.72 -17.75 -19.58
N VAL A 264 24.54 -17.50 -19.07
CA VAL A 264 23.31 -18.14 -19.52
C VAL A 264 22.75 -17.36 -20.68
N LEU A 265 23.09 -17.76 -21.89
CA LEU A 265 22.59 -17.17 -23.14
C LEU A 265 21.27 -17.82 -23.61
N ALA A 266 20.83 -18.93 -23.01
CA ALA A 266 19.60 -19.61 -23.42
C ALA A 266 18.40 -19.06 -22.62
N LEU A 267 17.37 -18.57 -23.32
CA LEU A 267 16.13 -18.07 -22.71
C LEU A 267 15.51 -19.08 -21.73
N GLN A 268 15.58 -20.36 -22.01
CA GLN A 268 15.05 -21.43 -21.18
C GLN A 268 15.77 -21.49 -19.81
N ALA A 269 17.09 -21.34 -19.80
CA ALA A 269 17.87 -21.28 -18.56
C ALA A 269 17.60 -19.98 -17.78
N VAL A 270 17.47 -18.83 -18.45
CA VAL A 270 17.03 -17.58 -17.81
C VAL A 270 15.66 -17.76 -17.15
N LEU A 271 14.74 -18.46 -17.78
CA LEU A 271 13.41 -18.69 -17.22
C LEU A 271 13.43 -19.67 -16.03
N SER A 272 14.20 -20.79 -16.13
CA SER A 272 14.31 -21.76 -15.03
C SER A 272 15.03 -21.18 -13.82
N ASP A 273 16.19 -20.54 -14.04
CA ASP A 273 16.99 -19.95 -12.98
C ASP A 273 16.30 -18.73 -12.36
N GLY A 274 15.66 -17.91 -13.20
CA GLY A 274 14.87 -16.80 -12.74
C GLY A 274 13.67 -17.23 -11.87
N MET A 275 13.01 -18.36 -12.22
CA MET A 275 11.93 -18.90 -11.40
C MET A 275 12.49 -19.46 -10.08
N ALA A 276 13.60 -20.19 -10.11
CA ALA A 276 14.27 -20.67 -8.90
C ALA A 276 14.69 -19.51 -7.99
N ALA A 277 15.18 -18.40 -8.58
CA ALA A 277 15.54 -17.21 -7.86
C ALA A 277 14.34 -16.50 -7.20
N LEU A 278 13.22 -16.35 -7.93
CA LEU A 278 11.99 -15.78 -7.41
C LEU A 278 11.42 -16.58 -6.24
N LEU A 279 11.54 -17.91 -6.31
CA LEU A 279 11.03 -18.82 -5.29
C LEU A 279 12.06 -19.17 -4.20
N GLY A 280 13.30 -18.69 -4.33
CA GLY A 280 14.37 -18.96 -3.37
C GLY A 280 14.79 -20.45 -3.29
N THR A 281 14.66 -21.18 -4.40
CA THR A 281 14.92 -22.64 -4.47
C THR A 281 16.30 -22.98 -5.03
N PHE A 282 17.25 -22.05 -5.04
CA PHE A 282 18.60 -22.29 -5.51
C PHE A 282 19.54 -22.76 -4.37
N PRO A 283 20.58 -23.57 -4.69
CA PRO A 283 21.56 -24.02 -3.71
C PRO A 283 22.38 -22.83 -3.18
N ILE A 284 22.62 -22.80 -1.87
CA ILE A 284 23.34 -21.71 -1.17
C ILE A 284 24.83 -22.08 -0.95
N ASP A 285 25.21 -23.34 -1.22
CA ASP A 285 26.46 -23.95 -0.83
C ASP A 285 27.50 -24.04 -1.93
N SER A 286 27.20 -23.57 -3.13
CA SER A 286 28.14 -23.63 -4.25
C SER A 286 27.95 -22.53 -5.28
N GLY A 287 29.03 -21.98 -5.81
CA GLY A 287 29.03 -21.02 -6.89
C GLY A 287 29.46 -19.62 -6.46
N TYR A 288 28.97 -18.62 -7.18
CA TYR A 288 29.23 -17.20 -6.90
C TYR A 288 27.94 -16.51 -6.47
N ASP A 289 28.00 -15.50 -5.61
CA ASP A 289 26.88 -14.65 -5.26
C ASP A 289 27.24 -13.17 -5.35
N VAL A 290 26.23 -12.31 -5.42
CA VAL A 290 26.37 -10.86 -5.41
C VAL A 290 26.43 -10.38 -3.97
N PHE A 291 27.60 -9.91 -3.55
CA PHE A 291 27.74 -9.19 -2.28
C PHE A 291 27.23 -7.75 -2.50
N VAL A 292 25.96 -7.53 -2.13
CA VAL A 292 25.28 -6.27 -2.40
C VAL A 292 25.83 -5.13 -1.56
N SER A 293 26.20 -4.05 -2.22
CA SER A 293 26.64 -2.83 -1.53
C SER A 293 25.50 -2.25 -0.66
N PRO A 294 25.82 -1.47 0.39
CA PRO A 294 24.79 -0.78 1.19
C PRO A 294 23.84 0.09 0.35
N VAL A 295 24.31 0.67 -0.76
CA VAL A 295 23.49 1.44 -1.71
C VAL A 295 22.51 0.52 -2.47
N ALA A 296 22.99 -0.67 -2.91
CA ALA A 296 22.13 -1.66 -3.57
C ALA A 296 21.05 -2.19 -2.64
N LEU A 297 21.43 -2.49 -1.39
CA LEU A 297 20.50 -2.94 -0.35
C LEU A 297 19.41 -1.88 -0.09
N ALA A 298 19.77 -0.61 -0.04
CA ALA A 298 18.82 0.50 0.10
C ALA A 298 17.88 0.62 -1.12
N GLY A 299 18.41 0.45 -2.34
CA GLY A 299 17.61 0.45 -3.57
C GLY A 299 16.63 -0.72 -3.62
N TRP A 300 17.08 -1.93 -3.25
CA TRP A 300 16.24 -3.12 -3.10
C TRP A 300 15.14 -2.90 -2.05
N ALA A 301 15.49 -2.35 -0.89
CA ALA A 301 14.54 -2.00 0.16
C ALA A 301 13.49 -1.00 -0.34
N GLY A 302 13.90 -0.01 -1.14
CA GLY A 302 13.00 0.93 -1.80
C GLY A 302 12.00 0.27 -2.75
N LEU A 303 12.45 -0.72 -3.55
CA LEU A 303 11.56 -1.52 -4.41
C LEU A 303 10.59 -2.36 -3.56
N LEU A 304 11.07 -2.97 -2.47
CA LEU A 304 10.24 -3.75 -1.55
C LEU A 304 9.14 -2.88 -0.92
N VAL A 305 9.49 -1.72 -0.38
CA VAL A 305 8.52 -0.77 0.20
C VAL A 305 7.51 -0.31 -0.85
N THR A 306 7.96 -0.03 -2.08
CA THR A 306 7.08 0.34 -3.18
C THR A 306 6.10 -0.80 -3.51
N ALA A 307 6.58 -2.05 -3.57
CA ALA A 307 5.73 -3.22 -3.81
C ALA A 307 4.69 -3.41 -2.69
N LEU A 308 5.08 -3.27 -1.42
CA LEU A 308 4.18 -3.39 -0.28
C LEU A 308 3.07 -2.34 -0.30
N ASN A 309 3.40 -1.08 -0.61
CA ASN A 309 2.43 0.00 -0.75
C ASN A 309 1.51 -0.18 -1.97
N LEU A 310 2.00 -0.84 -3.01
CA LEU A 310 1.23 -1.13 -4.23
C LEU A 310 0.38 -2.40 -4.15
N ILE A 311 0.35 -3.12 -3.03
CA ILE A 311 -0.62 -4.21 -2.84
C ILE A 311 -2.03 -3.64 -3.10
N PRO A 312 -2.80 -4.20 -4.07
CA PRO A 312 -4.00 -3.54 -4.58
C PRO A 312 -5.22 -3.76 -3.66
N VAL A 313 -5.11 -3.32 -2.39
CA VAL A 313 -6.14 -3.55 -1.38
C VAL A 313 -6.26 -2.40 -0.37
N GLY A 314 -7.48 -2.14 0.05
CA GLY A 314 -7.81 -1.24 1.17
C GLY A 314 -7.29 0.17 1.01
N GLN A 315 -6.65 0.69 2.05
CA GLN A 315 -6.12 2.04 2.11
C GLN A 315 -4.67 2.17 1.61
N LEU A 316 -4.07 1.07 1.13
CA LEU A 316 -2.75 1.13 0.50
C LEU A 316 -2.84 1.86 -0.84
N ASP A 317 -1.71 2.37 -1.31
CA ASP A 317 -1.65 3.12 -2.57
C ASP A 317 -2.16 2.31 -3.76
N GLY A 318 -1.79 1.03 -3.84
CA GLY A 318 -2.33 0.09 -4.83
C GLY A 318 -3.84 -0.08 -4.73
N GLY A 319 -4.41 -0.03 -3.51
CA GLY A 319 -5.86 -0.04 -3.29
C GLY A 319 -6.54 1.20 -3.88
N HIS A 320 -5.96 2.40 -3.68
CA HIS A 320 -6.45 3.64 -4.27
C HIS A 320 -6.39 3.61 -5.81
N VAL A 321 -5.28 3.09 -6.37
CA VAL A 321 -5.11 2.93 -7.82
C VAL A 321 -6.13 1.95 -8.39
N LEU A 322 -6.30 0.77 -7.79
CA LEU A 322 -7.25 -0.24 -8.22
C LEU A 322 -8.69 0.26 -8.11
N TYR A 323 -9.05 0.90 -6.98
CA TYR A 323 -10.39 1.47 -6.79
C TYR A 323 -10.69 2.54 -7.85
N SER A 324 -9.73 3.42 -8.14
CA SER A 324 -9.89 4.44 -9.17
C SER A 324 -10.20 3.83 -10.54
N LEU A 325 -9.61 2.66 -10.85
CA LEU A 325 -9.78 1.98 -12.13
C LEU A 325 -11.12 1.23 -12.22
N VAL A 326 -11.46 0.40 -11.21
CA VAL A 326 -12.61 -0.53 -11.25
C VAL A 326 -13.74 -0.16 -10.29
N GLY A 327 -13.59 0.87 -9.47
CA GLY A 327 -14.59 1.36 -8.52
C GLY A 327 -14.87 0.37 -7.38
N GLN A 328 -16.14 0.27 -6.99
CA GLN A 328 -16.60 -0.59 -5.90
C GLN A 328 -16.21 -2.07 -6.06
N ARG A 329 -15.96 -2.52 -7.29
CA ARG A 329 -15.51 -3.90 -7.56
C ARG A 329 -14.14 -4.20 -6.95
N ALA A 330 -13.30 -3.18 -6.69
CA ALA A 330 -12.02 -3.34 -6.01
C ALA A 330 -12.19 -3.99 -4.62
N LYS A 331 -13.29 -3.71 -3.92
CA LYS A 331 -13.57 -4.25 -2.58
C LYS A 331 -13.71 -5.78 -2.57
N ILE A 332 -14.16 -6.37 -3.70
CA ILE A 332 -14.33 -7.82 -3.83
C ILE A 332 -12.97 -8.53 -3.81
N LEU A 333 -11.90 -7.87 -4.31
CA LEU A 333 -10.56 -8.45 -4.38
C LEU A 333 -9.83 -8.49 -3.03
N THR A 334 -10.34 -7.80 -2.00
CA THR A 334 -9.71 -7.79 -0.67
C THR A 334 -9.56 -9.21 -0.09
N TRP A 335 -10.61 -10.03 -0.16
CA TRP A 335 -10.58 -11.39 0.37
C TRP A 335 -9.64 -12.34 -0.38
N PRO A 336 -9.67 -12.42 -1.72
CA PRO A 336 -8.69 -13.19 -2.47
C PRO A 336 -7.24 -12.79 -2.15
N ILE A 337 -6.94 -11.49 -2.02
CA ILE A 337 -5.60 -11.02 -1.71
C ILE A 337 -5.18 -11.47 -0.31
N ILE A 338 -6.05 -11.37 0.71
CA ILE A 338 -5.76 -11.87 2.06
C ILE A 338 -5.44 -13.37 2.01
N VAL A 339 -6.22 -14.17 1.28
CA VAL A 339 -5.98 -15.61 1.14
C VAL A 339 -4.63 -15.88 0.46
N ILE A 340 -4.30 -15.15 -0.60
CA ILE A 340 -3.00 -15.26 -1.28
C ILE A 340 -1.86 -14.94 -0.30
N LEU A 341 -1.96 -13.86 0.47
CA LEU A 341 -0.94 -13.49 1.45
C LEU A 341 -0.81 -14.52 2.58
N LEU A 342 -1.91 -15.14 3.03
CA LEU A 342 -1.86 -16.25 3.99
C LEU A 342 -1.10 -17.45 3.42
N VAL A 343 -1.39 -17.82 2.17
CA VAL A 343 -0.67 -18.93 1.49
C VAL A 343 0.81 -18.58 1.34
N LEU A 344 1.13 -17.38 0.86
CA LEU A 344 2.52 -16.91 0.76
C LEU A 344 3.22 -16.88 2.11
N GLY A 345 2.49 -16.53 3.18
CA GLY A 345 3.01 -16.49 4.54
C GLY A 345 3.35 -17.87 5.11
N ILE A 346 2.58 -18.89 4.75
CA ILE A 346 2.82 -20.27 5.18
C ILE A 346 3.92 -20.91 4.33
N VAL A 347 3.92 -20.68 3.01
CA VAL A 347 4.79 -21.41 2.08
C VAL A 347 6.16 -20.75 1.93
N PHE A 348 6.23 -19.42 1.90
CA PHE A 348 7.45 -18.70 1.53
C PHE A 348 8.03 -17.86 2.68
N TRP A 349 7.27 -16.91 3.21
CA TRP A 349 7.80 -15.96 4.20
C TRP A 349 6.75 -15.51 5.21
N GLN A 350 7.03 -15.75 6.48
CA GLN A 350 6.12 -15.46 7.59
C GLN A 350 5.67 -14.00 7.69
N GLY A 351 6.45 -13.06 7.18
CA GLY A 351 6.08 -11.65 7.14
C GLY A 351 4.79 -11.38 6.38
N TRP A 352 4.42 -12.24 5.41
CA TRP A 352 3.12 -12.13 4.72
C TRP A 352 1.93 -12.40 5.64
N LEU A 353 2.11 -13.19 6.72
CA LEU A 353 1.06 -13.38 7.74
C LEU A 353 0.77 -12.08 8.48
N LEU A 354 1.82 -11.31 8.81
CA LEU A 354 1.67 -9.99 9.40
C LEU A 354 0.94 -9.03 8.44
N TRP A 355 1.30 -9.04 7.15
CA TRP A 355 0.62 -8.21 6.15
C TRP A 355 -0.83 -8.63 5.95
N ALA A 356 -1.13 -9.93 5.91
CA ALA A 356 -2.51 -10.43 5.86
C ALA A 356 -3.32 -9.96 7.06
N PHE A 357 -2.72 -9.99 8.27
CA PHE A 357 -3.32 -9.48 9.51
C PHE A 357 -3.58 -7.96 9.43
N LEU A 358 -2.58 -7.17 9.04
CA LEU A 358 -2.72 -5.71 8.93
C LEU A 358 -3.81 -5.34 7.91
N ILE A 359 -3.83 -5.99 6.76
CA ILE A 359 -4.85 -5.77 5.73
C ILE A 359 -6.24 -6.20 6.22
N PHE A 360 -6.33 -7.31 6.97
CA PHE A 360 -7.60 -7.74 7.54
C PHE A 360 -8.19 -6.71 8.51
N PHE A 361 -7.38 -6.10 9.37
CA PHE A 361 -7.86 -5.13 10.35
C PHE A 361 -8.03 -3.71 9.79
N PHE A 362 -7.10 -3.27 8.95
CA PHE A 362 -7.05 -1.88 8.47
C PHE A 362 -7.43 -1.72 7.00
N GLY A 363 -7.33 -2.79 6.21
CA GLY A 363 -7.55 -2.74 4.76
C GLY A 363 -9.01 -2.85 4.31
N GLN A 364 -9.95 -3.09 5.22
CA GLN A 364 -11.35 -3.33 4.84
C GLN A 364 -12.15 -2.05 4.57
N SER A 365 -11.74 -0.92 5.15
CA SER A 365 -12.38 0.36 4.92
C SER A 365 -11.64 1.13 3.83
N HIS A 366 -12.24 1.28 2.68
CA HIS A 366 -11.77 2.20 1.65
C HIS A 366 -12.61 3.46 1.72
N PRO A 367 -12.02 4.65 1.95
CA PRO A 367 -12.78 5.89 1.89
C PRO A 367 -13.16 6.17 0.44
N ASP A 368 -14.44 6.02 0.14
CA ASP A 368 -14.97 6.32 -1.19
C ASP A 368 -14.80 7.82 -1.51
N PRO A 369 -14.48 8.19 -2.75
CA PRO A 369 -14.45 9.60 -3.16
C PRO A 369 -15.83 10.24 -2.99
N LEU A 370 -15.89 11.56 -2.90
CA LEU A 370 -17.18 12.27 -2.79
C LEU A 370 -18.03 12.07 -4.04
N ASP A 371 -17.42 12.14 -5.22
CA ASP A 371 -18.02 11.82 -6.53
C ASP A 371 -17.43 10.51 -7.07
N ASP A 372 -18.21 9.45 -7.03
CA ASP A 372 -17.83 8.13 -7.56
C ASP A 372 -18.35 7.91 -9.01
N VAL A 373 -19.11 8.87 -9.56
CA VAL A 373 -19.67 8.82 -10.92
C VAL A 373 -18.63 9.25 -11.96
N THR A 374 -17.80 10.25 -11.65
CA THR A 374 -16.72 10.71 -12.54
C THR A 374 -15.68 9.62 -12.75
N ARG A 375 -15.65 9.06 -13.96
CA ARG A 375 -14.73 7.98 -14.34
C ARG A 375 -13.39 8.51 -14.81
N LEU A 376 -12.40 7.60 -14.85
CA LEU A 376 -11.08 7.89 -15.41
C LEU A 376 -11.15 8.05 -16.94
N ASP A 377 -10.44 9.02 -17.46
CA ASP A 377 -10.13 9.14 -18.89
C ASP A 377 -9.04 8.12 -19.31
N THR A 378 -8.85 7.96 -20.61
CA THR A 378 -7.90 6.97 -21.15
C THR A 378 -6.46 7.18 -20.68
N PRO A 379 -5.89 8.41 -20.66
CA PRO A 379 -4.53 8.59 -20.14
C PRO A 379 -4.37 8.14 -18.68
N ARG A 380 -5.35 8.47 -17.82
CA ARG A 380 -5.31 8.08 -16.41
C ARG A 380 -5.50 6.57 -16.20
N LYS A 381 -6.30 5.91 -17.06
CA LYS A 381 -6.39 4.44 -17.05
C LYS A 381 -5.04 3.81 -17.38
N LEU A 382 -4.30 4.34 -18.36
CA LEU A 382 -2.97 3.85 -18.70
C LEU A 382 -1.98 4.03 -17.53
N VAL A 383 -2.03 5.17 -16.83
CA VAL A 383 -1.22 5.39 -15.61
C VAL A 383 -1.57 4.36 -14.54
N ALA A 384 -2.86 4.11 -14.28
CA ALA A 384 -3.29 3.11 -13.30
C ALA A 384 -2.78 1.71 -13.64
N VAL A 385 -2.89 1.31 -14.91
CA VAL A 385 -2.36 0.02 -15.39
C VAL A 385 -0.84 -0.05 -15.26
N ALA A 386 -0.12 1.03 -15.62
CA ALA A 386 1.34 1.07 -15.48
C ALA A 386 1.78 0.93 -14.02
N VAL A 387 1.08 1.57 -13.08
CA VAL A 387 1.37 1.44 -11.64
C VAL A 387 1.11 0.02 -11.14
N LEU A 388 0.02 -0.62 -11.58
CA LEU A 388 -0.25 -2.03 -11.24
C LEU A 388 0.78 -2.98 -11.88
N LEU A 389 1.30 -2.65 -13.06
CA LEU A 389 2.41 -3.40 -13.67
C LEU A 389 3.71 -3.23 -12.87
N ILE A 390 4.01 -2.03 -12.36
CA ILE A 390 5.14 -1.81 -11.45
C ILE A 390 5.00 -2.70 -10.22
N PHE A 391 3.79 -2.84 -9.63
CA PHE A 391 3.56 -3.78 -8.55
C PHE A 391 3.99 -5.21 -8.91
N VAL A 392 3.53 -5.73 -10.06
CA VAL A 392 3.89 -7.09 -10.51
C VAL A 392 5.41 -7.24 -10.70
N LEU A 393 6.06 -6.23 -11.26
CA LEU A 393 7.51 -6.25 -11.51
C LEU A 393 8.35 -6.15 -10.25
N THR A 394 7.86 -5.46 -9.22
CA THR A 394 8.58 -5.23 -7.96
C THR A 394 8.20 -6.19 -6.84
N PHE A 395 7.13 -6.95 -7.00
CA PHE A 395 6.67 -7.91 -6.00
C PHE A 395 7.65 -9.10 -5.88
N ALA A 396 8.10 -9.35 -4.66
CA ALA A 396 8.96 -10.49 -4.32
C ALA A 396 8.17 -11.49 -3.46
N PRO A 397 7.84 -12.70 -3.95
CA PRO A 397 7.10 -13.71 -3.17
C PRO A 397 7.82 -14.11 -1.87
N LEU A 398 9.16 -14.16 -1.92
CA LEU A 398 10.05 -14.35 -0.79
C LEU A 398 10.92 -13.10 -0.62
N PRO A 399 10.46 -12.07 0.15
CA PRO A 399 11.19 -10.82 0.27
C PRO A 399 12.56 -10.97 0.90
N MET A 400 12.72 -11.84 1.89
CA MET A 400 14.01 -12.05 2.57
C MET A 400 14.09 -13.43 3.21
N ARG A 401 15.30 -13.93 3.38
CA ARG A 401 15.64 -15.10 4.20
C ARG A 401 16.69 -14.73 5.23
N VAL A 402 16.50 -15.21 6.44
CA VAL A 402 17.50 -15.11 7.51
C VAL A 402 17.69 -16.51 8.09
N PHE A 403 18.91 -16.99 8.17
CA PHE A 403 19.25 -18.27 8.77
C PHE A 403 20.60 -18.20 9.49
N THR A 404 20.78 -19.09 10.47
CA THR A 404 22.05 -19.28 11.17
C THR A 404 22.71 -20.57 10.70
N THR A 405 24.01 -20.54 10.52
CA THR A 405 24.78 -21.68 9.97
C THR A 405 24.88 -22.90 10.89
N ASP A 406 24.49 -22.78 12.15
CA ASP A 406 24.42 -23.89 13.08
C ASP A 406 23.22 -24.83 12.90
N GLN A 407 22.25 -24.40 12.07
CA GLN A 407 21.10 -25.24 11.73
C GLN A 407 21.26 -25.76 10.30
N PRO A 408 21.00 -27.07 10.07
CA PRO A 408 20.91 -27.54 8.68
C PRO A 408 19.94 -26.66 7.93
N VAL A 409 20.34 -26.22 6.71
CA VAL A 409 19.48 -25.40 5.84
C VAL A 409 18.08 -26.04 5.83
N PRO A 410 17.05 -25.34 6.31
CA PRO A 410 15.73 -25.97 6.40
C PRO A 410 15.31 -26.40 5.00
N ASP A 411 15.13 -27.71 4.81
CA ASP A 411 14.50 -28.24 3.62
C ASP A 411 13.17 -27.48 3.42
N PRO A 412 12.93 -26.88 2.27
CA PRO A 412 11.67 -26.17 2.00
C PRO A 412 10.43 -27.00 2.35
N SER A 413 10.53 -28.34 2.26
CA SER A 413 9.46 -29.26 2.66
C SER A 413 9.28 -29.38 4.19
N GLN A 414 10.30 -29.05 5.00
CA GLN A 414 10.23 -29.14 6.48
C GLN A 414 9.83 -27.82 7.14
N SER A 415 9.95 -26.68 6.45
CA SER A 415 9.50 -25.38 6.96
C SER A 415 7.98 -25.32 7.20
N VAL A 416 7.23 -26.19 6.55
CA VAL A 416 5.78 -26.32 6.74
C VAL A 416 5.40 -26.88 8.11
N SER A 417 6.23 -27.73 8.72
CA SER A 417 5.89 -28.43 9.97
C SER A 417 6.09 -27.58 11.24
N CYS A 418 7.06 -26.66 11.28
CA CYS A 418 7.28 -25.78 12.43
C CYS A 418 6.25 -24.63 12.54
N LEU A 419 5.51 -24.34 11.47
CA LEU A 419 4.57 -23.22 11.36
C LEU A 419 3.11 -23.63 11.49
N ALA A 420 2.82 -24.93 11.51
CA ALA A 420 1.45 -25.44 11.63
C ALA A 420 0.76 -24.92 12.92
N GLY A 421 1.48 -24.78 14.03
CA GLY A 421 0.92 -24.30 15.29
C GLY A 421 0.50 -22.80 15.28
N PRO A 422 1.43 -21.86 15.09
CA PRO A 422 1.07 -20.43 15.06
C PRO A 422 0.16 -20.02 13.89
N GLY A 423 0.37 -20.64 12.70
CA GLY A 423 -0.46 -20.40 11.52
C GLY A 423 -1.90 -20.86 11.72
N LEU A 424 -2.11 -22.04 12.31
CA LEU A 424 -3.46 -22.54 12.61
C LEU A 424 -4.18 -21.71 13.68
N VAL A 425 -3.47 -21.21 14.69
CA VAL A 425 -4.04 -20.29 15.70
C VAL A 425 -4.45 -18.98 15.04
N PHE A 426 -3.63 -18.46 14.12
CA PHE A 426 -3.95 -17.23 13.38
C PHE A 426 -5.16 -17.42 12.43
N VAL A 427 -5.17 -18.51 11.67
CA VAL A 427 -6.30 -18.86 10.79
C VAL A 427 -7.58 -19.09 11.62
N GLY A 428 -7.46 -19.74 12.76
CA GLY A 428 -8.60 -19.93 13.69
C GLY A 428 -9.12 -18.61 14.27
N ALA A 429 -8.22 -17.70 14.68
CA ALA A 429 -8.59 -16.37 15.16
C ALA A 429 -9.23 -15.53 14.04
N LEU A 430 -8.69 -15.60 12.83
CA LEU A 430 -9.24 -14.96 11.63
C LEU A 430 -10.64 -15.49 11.32
N TRP A 431 -10.82 -16.82 11.36
CA TRP A 431 -12.13 -17.46 11.14
C TRP A 431 -13.16 -17.03 12.17
N LEU A 432 -12.80 -16.97 13.47
CA LEU A 432 -13.67 -16.49 14.54
C LEU A 432 -14.02 -15.00 14.37
N ALA A 433 -13.08 -14.17 13.93
CA ALA A 433 -13.33 -12.75 13.65
C ALA A 433 -14.30 -12.57 12.48
N ILE A 434 -14.14 -13.38 11.41
CA ILE A 434 -15.06 -13.43 10.27
C ILE A 434 -16.47 -13.84 10.72
N GLN A 435 -16.59 -14.88 11.55
CA GLN A 435 -17.87 -15.35 12.10
C GLN A 435 -18.57 -14.27 12.92
N ARG A 436 -17.84 -13.56 13.78
CA ARG A 436 -18.39 -12.45 14.58
C ARG A 436 -18.88 -11.31 13.69
N ARG A 437 -18.14 -10.97 12.67
CA ARG A 437 -18.50 -9.92 11.72
C ARG A 437 -19.72 -10.28 10.88
N ASN A 438 -19.76 -11.51 10.31
CA ASN A 438 -20.93 -11.98 9.56
C ASN A 438 -22.20 -11.97 10.42
N LYS A 439 -22.06 -12.22 11.74
CA LYS A 439 -23.16 -12.13 12.69
C LYS A 439 -23.60 -10.68 12.96
N GLN A 440 -22.66 -9.72 12.96
CA GLN A 440 -22.97 -8.29 13.02
C GLN A 440 -23.62 -7.78 11.72
N GLU A 441 -23.08 -8.16 10.57
CA GLU A 441 -23.65 -7.81 9.26
C GLU A 441 -25.01 -8.46 9.01
N SER A 442 -25.27 -9.66 9.53
CA SER A 442 -26.59 -10.27 9.49
C SER A 442 -27.60 -9.55 10.39
N ASN A 443 -27.15 -9.05 11.54
CA ASN A 443 -28.00 -8.24 12.42
C ASN A 443 -28.28 -6.84 11.85
N THR A 444 -27.33 -6.26 11.08
CA THR A 444 -27.55 -4.99 10.36
C THR A 444 -28.37 -5.18 9.08
N ARG A 445 -28.27 -6.34 8.39
CA ARG A 445 -29.10 -6.66 7.21
C ARG A 445 -30.57 -6.94 7.55
N VAL A 446 -30.88 -7.31 8.77
CA VAL A 446 -32.29 -7.42 9.24
C VAL A 446 -32.97 -6.05 9.26
N SER A 447 -32.20 -4.96 9.23
CA SER A 447 -32.72 -3.59 9.13
C SER A 447 -32.73 -3.02 7.68
N ASP A 448 -32.30 -3.79 6.67
CA ASP A 448 -32.36 -3.37 5.27
C ASP A 448 -33.77 -3.68 4.70
N PRO A 449 -34.56 -2.66 4.31
CA PRO A 449 -35.90 -2.88 3.79
C PRO A 449 -35.95 -3.51 2.39
N TYR A 450 -34.80 -3.88 1.80
CA TYR A 450 -34.75 -4.53 0.50
C TYR A 450 -34.01 -5.87 0.58
N PRO A 451 -34.75 -7.01 0.68
CA PRO A 451 -34.12 -8.32 0.57
C PRO A 451 -33.51 -8.53 -0.83
N PRO A 452 -32.34 -9.19 -0.93
CA PRO A 452 -31.75 -9.50 -2.23
C PRO A 452 -32.72 -10.38 -3.04
N ARG A 453 -33.16 -9.89 -4.19
CA ARG A 453 -33.92 -10.72 -5.14
C ARG A 453 -33.00 -11.82 -5.64
N HIS A 454 -33.38 -13.07 -5.37
CA HIS A 454 -32.80 -14.25 -5.96
C HIS A 454 -32.82 -14.10 -7.47
N ARG A 455 -31.63 -14.20 -8.10
CA ARG A 455 -31.53 -14.43 -9.55
C ARG A 455 -32.08 -15.83 -9.82
N LEU A 456 -33.14 -15.90 -10.63
CA LEU A 456 -33.46 -17.07 -11.45
C LEU A 456 -32.52 -17.10 -12.64
#